data_33783b393de1cbedbf132a82bd14df55
#
_entry.id   33783b393de1cbedbf132a82bd14df55
#
_cell.length_a   1.000
_cell.length_b   1.000
_cell.length_c   1.000
_cell.angle_alpha   90.00
_cell.angle_beta   90.00
_cell.angle_gamma   90.00
#
_symmetry.space_group_name_H-M   'P 1'
#
loop_
_entity.id
_entity.type
_entity.pdbx_description
1 polymer ?
#
loop_
_entity_poly.entity_id
_entity_poly.type
_entity_poly.pdbx_seq_one_letter_code
_entity_poly.pdbx_strand_id
1 'polypeptide(L)'
;VKEINYGRQFKIKVTNTHINFRIFYNKKGEIKYDYSTINDSNFASKLSSYLEDKEIISQQGEFSKQLANVRTDEPFESAIGTDESGKGDYFGPLVVAGVYVDAKTKIILDNNGVRDSKKIGDRKILQLASMIKRVCINQYVIVEIAPNTYNDLYDTFKKEGKNLNTLLAWGHAKAIEE
;
A
#
# COMPACT_ATOMS: atom_id res chain seq x y z
N VAL A 1 9.70 8.41 22.61
CA VAL A 1 8.36 8.96 22.93
C VAL A 1 8.45 9.73 24.22
N LYS A 2 7.88 10.93 24.27
CA LYS A 2 7.80 11.76 25.47
C LYS A 2 6.31 12.02 25.78
N GLU A 3 5.89 11.84 27.02
CA GLU A 3 4.56 12.25 27.44
C GLU A 3 4.49 13.78 27.60
N ILE A 4 3.40 14.35 27.12
CA ILE A 4 3.11 15.79 27.20
C ILE A 4 1.68 15.97 27.70
N ASN A 5 1.31 17.20 28.13
CA ASN A 5 -0.05 17.45 28.60
C ASN A 5 -1.08 17.09 27.51
N TYR A 6 -1.98 16.17 27.85
CA TYR A 6 -3.05 15.66 27.01
C TYR A 6 -2.57 14.91 25.74
N GLY A 7 -1.34 14.33 25.74
CA GLY A 7 -0.87 13.65 24.53
C GLY A 7 0.53 13.04 24.64
N ARG A 8 1.05 12.67 23.48
CA ARG A 8 2.40 12.11 23.33
C ARG A 8 3.14 12.81 22.20
N GLN A 9 4.41 13.10 22.43
CA GLN A 9 5.33 13.58 21.40
C GLN A 9 6.24 12.43 20.95
N PHE A 10 6.31 12.24 19.64
CA PHE A 10 7.16 11.25 19.00
C PHE A 10 8.34 11.96 18.33
N LYS A 11 9.54 11.41 18.52
CA LYS A 11 10.75 11.81 17.81
C LYS A 11 11.12 10.67 16.88
N ILE A 12 10.99 10.90 15.57
CA ILE A 12 11.27 9.91 14.53
C ILE A 12 12.59 10.29 13.87
N LYS A 13 13.49 9.32 13.73
CA LYS A 13 14.72 9.49 12.96
C LYS A 13 14.44 9.17 11.50
N VAL A 14 14.65 10.14 10.62
CA VAL A 14 14.50 9.97 9.17
C VAL A 14 15.86 10.27 8.54
N THR A 15 16.53 9.24 8.05
CA THR A 15 17.91 9.32 7.53
C THR A 15 18.85 10.03 8.50
N ASN A 16 19.25 11.27 8.22
CA ASN A 16 20.18 12.07 9.05
C ASN A 16 19.50 13.16 9.90
N THR A 17 18.16 13.24 9.89
CA THR A 17 17.39 14.24 10.63
C THR A 17 16.42 13.60 11.61
N HIS A 18 15.97 14.40 12.58
CA HIS A 18 14.93 13.98 13.50
C HIS A 18 13.68 14.84 13.24
N ILE A 19 12.54 14.19 13.15
CA ILE A 19 11.24 14.82 13.01
C ILE A 19 10.46 14.59 14.30
N ASN A 20 9.80 15.62 14.78
CA ASN A 20 8.89 15.52 15.91
C ASN A 20 7.47 15.67 15.40
N PHE A 21 6.54 14.85 15.90
CA PHE A 21 5.13 15.08 15.76
C PHE A 21 4.41 14.74 17.06
N ARG A 22 3.20 15.25 17.23
CA ARG A 22 2.45 15.13 18.47
C ARG A 22 1.10 14.50 18.22
N ILE A 23 0.66 13.71 19.20
CA ILE A 23 -0.70 13.16 19.24
C ILE A 23 -1.35 13.69 20.52
N PHE A 24 -2.51 14.33 20.37
CA PHE A 24 -3.32 14.81 21.48
C PHE A 24 -4.57 13.96 21.63
N TYR A 25 -5.00 13.78 22.87
CA TYR A 25 -6.23 13.07 23.22
C TYR A 25 -7.18 14.05 23.89
N ASN A 26 -8.43 14.11 23.44
CA ASN A 26 -9.44 14.85 24.14
C ASN A 26 -10.11 14.00 25.24
N LYS A 27 -10.96 14.62 26.08
CA LYS A 27 -11.67 13.93 27.17
C LYS A 27 -12.63 12.83 26.68
N LYS A 28 -12.98 12.83 25.39
CA LYS A 28 -13.83 11.81 24.74
C LYS A 28 -13.02 10.70 24.08
N GLY A 29 -11.69 10.73 24.18
CA GLY A 29 -10.79 9.74 23.55
C GLY A 29 -10.55 10.00 22.06
N GLU A 30 -11.01 11.13 21.51
CA GLU A 30 -10.73 11.47 20.10
C GLU A 30 -9.26 11.89 19.97
N ILE A 31 -8.65 11.45 18.87
CA ILE A 31 -7.24 11.67 18.59
C ILE A 31 -7.10 12.84 17.61
N LYS A 32 -6.19 13.76 17.92
CA LYS A 32 -5.78 14.84 17.04
C LYS A 32 -4.28 14.75 16.79
N TYR A 33 -3.89 14.73 15.53
CA TYR A 33 -2.50 14.75 15.11
C TYR A 33 -2.02 16.19 14.89
N ASP A 34 -0.81 16.51 15.32
CA ASP A 34 -0.18 17.81 15.12
C ASP A 34 1.14 17.63 14.37
N TYR A 35 1.14 18.12 13.15
CA TYR A 35 2.27 18.06 12.20
C TYR A 35 3.03 19.39 12.13
N SER A 36 2.66 20.41 12.92
CA SER A 36 3.20 21.76 12.84
C SER A 36 4.71 21.85 13.06
N THR A 37 5.29 20.82 13.69
CA THR A 37 6.73 20.72 13.94
C THR A 37 7.51 20.00 12.83
N ILE A 38 6.86 19.64 11.74
CA ILE A 38 7.46 18.99 10.58
C ILE A 38 7.72 20.03 9.51
N ASN A 39 8.98 20.36 9.28
CA ASN A 39 9.39 21.38 8.31
C ASN A 39 9.26 20.90 6.84
N ASP A 40 9.30 19.58 6.61
CA ASP A 40 9.09 19.00 5.28
C ASP A 40 7.59 18.82 5.01
N SER A 41 7.02 19.69 4.18
CA SER A 41 5.60 19.66 3.83
C SER A 41 5.18 18.39 3.09
N ASN A 42 6.05 17.80 2.27
CA ASN A 42 5.77 16.56 1.54
C ASN A 42 5.72 15.37 2.51
N PHE A 43 6.68 15.30 3.45
CA PHE A 43 6.66 14.29 4.49
C PHE A 43 5.46 14.48 5.44
N ALA A 44 5.13 15.71 5.83
CA ALA A 44 3.95 16.01 6.65
C ALA A 44 2.66 15.54 5.98
N SER A 45 2.48 15.83 4.68
CA SER A 45 1.31 15.38 3.90
C SER A 45 1.21 13.87 3.80
N LYS A 46 2.33 13.17 3.54
CA LYS A 46 2.36 11.71 3.50
C LYS A 46 2.05 11.09 4.86
N LEU A 47 2.62 11.64 5.93
CA LEU A 47 2.35 11.18 7.29
C LEU A 47 0.91 11.44 7.72
N SER A 48 0.35 12.60 7.35
CA SER A 48 -1.04 12.97 7.58
C SER A 48 -1.99 12.00 6.88
N SER A 49 -1.79 11.75 5.58
CA SER A 49 -2.62 10.80 4.85
C SER A 49 -2.56 9.38 5.43
N TYR A 50 -1.39 8.97 5.94
CA TYR A 50 -1.20 7.67 6.56
C TYR A 50 -1.86 7.56 7.95
N LEU A 51 -1.83 8.62 8.76
CA LEU A 51 -2.34 8.63 10.14
C LEU A 51 -3.80 9.07 10.23
N GLU A 52 -4.27 9.94 9.33
CA GLU A 52 -5.66 10.45 9.31
C GLU A 52 -6.61 9.56 8.52
N ASP A 53 -6.11 8.52 7.89
CA ASP A 53 -6.93 7.39 7.42
C ASP A 53 -7.51 6.67 8.66
N LYS A 54 -8.36 7.40 9.39
CA LYS A 54 -8.91 7.03 10.71
C LYS A 54 -9.70 5.73 10.71
N GLU A 55 -10.19 5.32 9.55
CA GLU A 55 -10.82 4.02 9.36
C GLU A 55 -9.80 2.88 9.49
N ILE A 56 -8.51 3.11 9.24
CA ILE A 56 -7.48 2.07 9.26
C ILE A 56 -7.28 1.51 10.68
N ILE A 57 -7.21 2.37 11.68
CA ILE A 57 -6.82 1.94 13.05
C ILE A 57 -8.00 1.32 13.81
N SER A 58 -9.22 1.83 13.64
CA SER A 58 -10.40 1.27 14.29
C SER A 58 -10.86 -0.05 13.67
N GLN A 59 -10.65 -0.22 12.37
CA GLN A 59 -11.05 -1.43 11.64
C GLN A 59 -10.03 -2.57 11.71
N GLN A 60 -8.76 -2.33 12.08
CA GLN A 60 -7.78 -3.41 12.29
C GLN A 60 -8.25 -4.41 13.36
N GLY A 61 -8.88 -3.94 14.41
CA GLY A 61 -9.48 -4.81 15.45
C GLY A 61 -10.66 -5.64 14.94
N GLU A 62 -11.49 -5.08 14.06
CA GLU A 62 -12.61 -5.80 13.44
C GLU A 62 -12.13 -6.75 12.34
N PHE A 63 -11.18 -6.35 11.52
CA PHE A 63 -10.56 -7.23 10.52
C PHE A 63 -9.84 -8.42 11.16
N SER A 64 -9.11 -8.21 12.24
CA SER A 64 -8.47 -9.32 12.99
C SER A 64 -9.50 -10.29 13.55
N LYS A 65 -10.66 -9.80 14.02
CA LYS A 65 -11.78 -10.64 14.46
C LYS A 65 -12.45 -11.37 13.29
N GLN A 66 -12.62 -10.72 12.15
CA GLN A 66 -13.15 -11.36 10.94
C GLN A 66 -12.21 -12.48 10.44
N LEU A 67 -10.90 -12.22 10.38
CA LEU A 67 -9.88 -13.23 10.04
C LEU A 67 -9.91 -14.44 10.98
N ALA A 68 -10.09 -14.21 12.30
CA ALA A 68 -10.15 -15.28 13.30
C ALA A 68 -11.40 -16.17 13.13
N ASN A 69 -12.49 -15.62 12.58
CA ASN A 69 -13.78 -16.31 12.44
C ASN A 69 -14.01 -16.94 11.06
N VAL A 70 -13.10 -16.72 10.09
CA VAL A 70 -13.21 -17.32 8.76
C VAL A 70 -12.88 -18.81 8.85
N ARG A 71 -13.88 -19.65 8.60
CA ARG A 71 -13.69 -21.10 8.38
C ARG A 71 -13.33 -21.32 6.93
N THR A 72 -12.22 -22.00 6.68
CA THR A 72 -11.78 -22.38 5.35
C THR A 72 -12.08 -23.86 5.14
N ASP A 73 -13.24 -24.16 4.57
CA ASP A 73 -13.62 -25.55 4.25
C ASP A 73 -13.16 -25.96 2.84
N GLU A 74 -12.61 -25.02 2.06
CA GLU A 74 -12.06 -25.27 0.73
C GLU A 74 -10.53 -25.35 0.71
N PRO A 75 -9.96 -26.32 -0.01
CA PRO A 75 -8.53 -26.41 -0.21
C PRO A 75 -8.06 -25.30 -1.15
N PHE A 76 -7.67 -24.15 -0.62
CA PHE A 76 -7.00 -23.09 -1.35
C PHE A 76 -5.53 -23.07 -0.95
N GLU A 77 -4.66 -23.36 -1.91
CA GLU A 77 -3.23 -23.10 -1.74
C GLU A 77 -2.99 -21.59 -1.80
N SER A 78 -2.04 -21.10 -0.99
CA SER A 78 -1.64 -19.69 -1.06
C SER A 78 -1.07 -19.35 -2.43
N ALA A 79 -1.30 -18.13 -2.89
CA ALA A 79 -0.85 -17.66 -4.19
C ALA A 79 -0.30 -16.24 -4.11
N ILE A 80 0.62 -15.92 -5.01
CA ILE A 80 1.03 -14.54 -5.29
C ILE A 80 0.40 -14.15 -6.62
N GLY A 81 -0.39 -13.07 -6.59
CA GLY A 81 -0.93 -12.44 -7.79
C GLY A 81 -0.19 -11.16 -8.10
N THR A 82 0.13 -10.91 -9.37
CA THR A 82 0.75 -9.66 -9.83
C THR A 82 -0.01 -9.08 -11.00
N ASP A 83 -0.09 -7.74 -11.08
CA ASP A 83 -0.66 -7.03 -12.23
C ASP A 83 0.02 -5.67 -12.40
N GLU A 84 -0.06 -5.09 -13.62
CA GLU A 84 0.55 -3.81 -13.95
C GLU A 84 -0.49 -2.73 -14.26
N SER A 85 -0.11 -1.48 -14.01
CA SER A 85 -0.83 -0.27 -14.40
C SER A 85 0.12 0.73 -15.04
N GLY A 86 -0.39 1.56 -15.96
CA GLY A 86 0.42 2.53 -16.71
C GLY A 86 1.08 1.97 -17.98
N LYS A 87 0.77 0.73 -18.34
CA LYS A 87 1.25 0.16 -19.61
C LYS A 87 0.60 0.86 -20.81
N GLY A 88 1.43 1.53 -21.60
CA GLY A 88 0.98 2.29 -22.75
C GLY A 88 0.50 3.70 -22.42
N ASP A 89 0.52 4.12 -21.17
CA ASP A 89 0.29 5.50 -20.79
C ASP A 89 1.43 6.39 -21.26
N TYR A 90 1.08 7.58 -21.74
CA TYR A 90 2.06 8.53 -22.25
C TYR A 90 2.80 9.27 -21.13
N PHE A 91 2.15 9.44 -20.00
CA PHE A 91 2.68 10.11 -18.81
C PHE A 91 2.52 9.23 -17.58
N GLY A 92 3.48 9.35 -16.67
CA GLY A 92 3.45 8.63 -15.41
C GLY A 92 4.33 7.36 -15.40
N PRO A 93 4.48 6.74 -14.23
CA PRO A 93 5.26 5.52 -14.07
C PRO A 93 4.50 4.28 -14.58
N LEU A 94 5.25 3.26 -14.98
CA LEU A 94 4.74 1.91 -15.00
C LEU A 94 4.79 1.36 -13.57
N VAL A 95 3.66 0.90 -13.07
CA VAL A 95 3.55 0.36 -11.70
C VAL A 95 3.17 -1.11 -11.77
N VAL A 96 3.93 -1.98 -11.09
CA VAL A 96 3.58 -3.39 -10.92
C VAL A 96 3.31 -3.63 -9.45
N ALA A 97 2.17 -4.24 -9.14
CA ALA A 97 1.82 -4.64 -7.78
C ALA A 97 1.82 -6.16 -7.65
N GLY A 98 2.33 -6.66 -6.53
CA GLY A 98 2.26 -8.06 -6.12
C GLY A 98 1.50 -8.18 -4.80
N VAL A 99 0.67 -9.21 -4.65
CA VAL A 99 -0.05 -9.50 -3.42
C VAL A 99 -0.01 -11.00 -3.13
N TYR A 100 0.45 -11.35 -1.93
CA TYR A 100 0.33 -12.71 -1.41
C TYR A 100 -1.06 -12.89 -0.77
N VAL A 101 -1.72 -13.99 -1.11
CA VAL A 101 -3.07 -14.31 -0.64
C VAL A 101 -3.11 -15.75 -0.13
N ASP A 102 -3.55 -15.94 1.10
CA ASP A 102 -3.90 -17.24 1.67
C ASP A 102 -5.43 -17.48 1.62
N ALA A 103 -5.88 -18.65 2.03
CA ALA A 103 -7.28 -19.04 2.01
C ALA A 103 -8.20 -18.05 2.77
N LYS A 104 -7.74 -17.53 3.91
CA LYS A 104 -8.52 -16.60 4.74
C LYS A 104 -8.62 -15.23 4.08
N THR A 105 -7.48 -14.72 3.63
CA THR A 105 -7.38 -13.45 2.91
C THR A 105 -8.23 -13.48 1.65
N LYS A 106 -8.19 -14.59 0.89
CA LYS A 106 -9.03 -14.77 -0.31
C LYS A 106 -10.51 -14.58 -0.02
N ILE A 107 -11.04 -15.24 1.01
CA ILE A 107 -12.46 -15.14 1.37
C ILE A 107 -12.83 -13.69 1.73
N ILE A 108 -11.97 -12.97 2.43
CA ILE A 108 -12.22 -11.56 2.77
C ILE A 108 -12.24 -10.69 1.52
N LEU A 109 -11.26 -10.86 0.63
CA LEU A 109 -11.18 -10.10 -0.61
C LEU A 109 -12.40 -10.35 -1.50
N ASP A 110 -12.81 -11.60 -1.67
CA ASP A 110 -13.98 -12.00 -2.45
C ASP A 110 -15.28 -11.41 -1.87
N ASN A 111 -15.48 -11.51 -0.56
CA ASN A 111 -16.65 -10.97 0.13
C ASN A 111 -16.76 -9.43 0.04
N ASN A 112 -15.64 -8.73 -0.10
CA ASN A 112 -15.59 -7.28 -0.31
C ASN A 112 -15.68 -6.89 -1.80
N GLY A 113 -15.81 -7.86 -2.70
CA GLY A 113 -16.03 -7.63 -4.12
C GLY A 113 -14.75 -7.30 -4.90
N VAL A 114 -13.58 -7.76 -4.42
CA VAL A 114 -12.33 -7.72 -5.20
C VAL A 114 -12.49 -8.64 -6.40
N ARG A 115 -12.25 -8.09 -7.57
CA ARG A 115 -12.36 -8.78 -8.87
C ARG A 115 -11.58 -8.00 -9.92
N ASP A 116 -11.59 -8.47 -11.17
CA ASP A 116 -10.99 -7.81 -12.32
C ASP A 116 -11.31 -6.29 -12.33
N SER A 117 -10.27 -5.46 -12.28
CA SER A 117 -10.38 -3.99 -12.19
C SER A 117 -11.16 -3.38 -13.34
N LYS A 118 -11.13 -3.99 -14.54
CA LYS A 118 -11.87 -3.54 -15.73
C LYS A 118 -13.41 -3.60 -15.53
N LYS A 119 -13.87 -4.35 -14.52
CA LYS A 119 -15.29 -4.49 -14.16
C LYS A 119 -15.70 -3.63 -12.97
N ILE A 120 -14.83 -2.74 -12.52
CA ILE A 120 -14.99 -1.92 -11.29
C ILE A 120 -14.80 -0.45 -11.66
N GLY A 121 -15.68 0.43 -11.20
CA GLY A 121 -15.50 1.87 -11.40
C GLY A 121 -14.44 2.46 -10.47
N ASP A 122 -13.79 3.56 -10.90
CA ASP A 122 -12.62 4.17 -10.26
C ASP A 122 -12.79 4.46 -8.77
N ARG A 123 -13.95 5.01 -8.38
CA ARG A 123 -14.23 5.28 -6.97
C ARG A 123 -14.19 4.01 -6.11
N LYS A 124 -14.70 2.91 -6.63
CA LYS A 124 -14.69 1.62 -5.94
C LYS A 124 -13.29 1.02 -5.93
N ILE A 125 -12.50 1.21 -7.00
CA ILE A 125 -11.09 0.78 -7.08
C ILE A 125 -10.29 1.40 -5.94
N LEU A 126 -10.41 2.71 -5.70
CA LEU A 126 -9.71 3.41 -4.63
C LEU A 126 -10.08 2.86 -3.23
N GLN A 127 -11.36 2.59 -3.01
CA GLN A 127 -11.82 1.97 -1.75
C GLN A 127 -11.25 0.56 -1.57
N LEU A 128 -11.27 -0.25 -2.63
CA LEU A 128 -10.72 -1.60 -2.60
C LEU A 128 -9.20 -1.60 -2.42
N ALA A 129 -8.48 -0.69 -3.07
CA ALA A 129 -7.03 -0.55 -2.90
C ALA A 129 -6.67 -0.25 -1.43
N SER A 130 -7.38 0.67 -0.78
CA SER A 130 -7.20 0.96 0.64
C SER A 130 -7.51 -0.26 1.52
N MET A 131 -8.56 -1.01 1.20
CA MET A 131 -8.94 -2.22 1.92
C MET A 131 -7.90 -3.33 1.73
N ILE A 132 -7.43 -3.59 0.49
CA ILE A 132 -6.41 -4.60 0.20
C ILE A 132 -5.13 -4.31 0.99
N LYS A 133 -4.65 -3.07 0.99
CA LYS A 133 -3.46 -2.66 1.76
C LYS A 133 -3.60 -2.94 3.26
N ARG A 134 -4.81 -2.88 3.81
CA ARG A 134 -5.10 -3.20 5.22
C ARG A 134 -5.14 -4.70 5.48
N VAL A 135 -5.87 -5.43 4.63
CA VAL A 135 -6.07 -6.88 4.79
C VAL A 135 -4.75 -7.62 4.56
N CYS A 136 -4.00 -7.20 3.56
CA CYS A 136 -2.73 -7.82 3.14
C CYS A 136 -1.51 -7.05 3.69
N ILE A 137 -1.59 -6.51 4.90
CA ILE A 137 -0.46 -5.77 5.50
C ILE A 137 0.79 -6.64 5.54
N ASN A 138 1.93 -6.11 5.04
CA ASN A 138 3.18 -6.85 4.86
C ASN A 138 3.10 -8.05 3.89
N GLN A 139 2.05 -8.11 3.08
CA GLN A 139 1.82 -9.16 2.08
C GLN A 139 1.58 -8.57 0.69
N TYR A 140 1.91 -7.32 0.47
CA TYR A 140 1.85 -6.68 -0.84
C TYR A 140 3.11 -5.86 -1.10
N VAL A 141 3.46 -5.78 -2.37
CA VAL A 141 4.59 -5.00 -2.89
C VAL A 141 4.11 -4.11 -4.01
N ILE A 142 4.71 -2.93 -4.14
CA ILE A 142 4.47 -2.00 -5.24
C ILE A 142 5.83 -1.61 -5.83
N VAL A 143 6.07 -2.02 -7.07
CA VAL A 143 7.26 -1.67 -7.85
C VAL A 143 6.90 -0.53 -8.79
N GLU A 144 7.43 0.66 -8.52
CA GLU A 144 7.23 1.83 -9.37
C GLU A 144 8.45 2.01 -10.29
N ILE A 145 8.21 1.97 -11.60
CA ILE A 145 9.23 2.17 -12.62
C ILE A 145 9.00 3.56 -13.22
N ALA A 146 9.78 4.54 -12.76
CA ALA A 146 9.71 5.92 -13.23
C ALA A 146 10.00 6.01 -14.73
N PRO A 147 9.49 7.03 -15.48
CA PRO A 147 9.63 7.12 -16.93
C PRO A 147 11.08 7.09 -17.43
N ASN A 148 12.01 7.73 -16.73
CA ASN A 148 13.44 7.67 -17.07
C ASN A 148 13.99 6.24 -16.94
N THR A 149 13.72 5.57 -15.81
CA THR A 149 14.14 4.17 -15.59
C THR A 149 13.50 3.23 -16.60
N TYR A 150 12.22 3.46 -16.93
CA TYR A 150 11.54 2.69 -17.98
C TYR A 150 12.26 2.81 -19.33
N ASN A 151 12.60 4.04 -19.75
CA ASN A 151 13.28 4.28 -21.01
C ASN A 151 14.66 3.62 -21.05
N ASP A 152 15.44 3.75 -19.98
CA ASP A 152 16.79 3.16 -19.88
C ASP A 152 16.73 1.63 -19.96
N LEU A 153 15.79 1.01 -19.25
CA LEU A 153 15.56 -0.45 -19.27
C LEU A 153 15.08 -0.90 -20.65
N TYR A 154 14.13 -0.17 -21.24
CA TYR A 154 13.59 -0.51 -22.55
C TYR A 154 14.66 -0.46 -23.64
N ASP A 155 15.50 0.58 -23.65
CA ASP A 155 16.61 0.73 -24.59
C ASP A 155 17.66 -0.37 -24.40
N THR A 156 17.94 -0.74 -23.15
CA THR A 156 18.86 -1.84 -22.84
C THR A 156 18.34 -3.16 -23.39
N PHE A 157 17.08 -3.49 -23.10
CA PHE A 157 16.47 -4.73 -23.59
C PHE A 157 16.34 -4.77 -25.10
N LYS A 158 16.05 -3.63 -25.72
CA LYS A 158 15.99 -3.51 -27.18
C LYS A 158 17.35 -3.77 -27.85
N LYS A 159 18.44 -3.28 -27.28
CA LYS A 159 19.82 -3.57 -27.76
C LYS A 159 20.16 -5.06 -27.66
N GLU A 160 19.57 -5.75 -26.69
CA GLU A 160 19.72 -7.21 -26.51
C GLU A 160 18.73 -8.02 -27.36
N GLY A 161 17.98 -7.40 -28.28
CA GLY A 161 16.96 -8.09 -29.08
C GLY A 161 15.68 -8.47 -28.33
N LYS A 162 15.48 -7.93 -27.14
CA LYS A 162 14.30 -8.16 -26.29
C LYS A 162 13.24 -7.08 -26.55
N ASN A 163 12.04 -7.28 -26.03
CA ASN A 163 10.90 -6.39 -26.26
C ASN A 163 10.22 -5.95 -24.95
N LEU A 164 9.14 -5.19 -25.08
CA LEU A 164 8.34 -4.70 -23.93
C LEU A 164 7.87 -5.82 -23.00
N ASN A 165 7.53 -6.99 -23.53
CA ASN A 165 7.09 -8.10 -22.67
C ASN A 165 8.21 -8.58 -21.75
N THR A 166 9.48 -8.47 -22.15
CA THR A 166 10.62 -8.75 -21.27
C THR A 166 10.71 -7.75 -20.14
N LEU A 167 10.47 -6.46 -20.39
CA LEU A 167 10.46 -5.42 -19.36
C LEU A 167 9.30 -5.66 -18.38
N LEU A 168 8.13 -5.99 -18.87
CA LEU A 168 6.98 -6.32 -18.02
C LEU A 168 7.27 -7.56 -17.16
N ALA A 169 7.78 -8.63 -17.77
CA ALA A 169 8.16 -9.85 -17.06
C ALA A 169 9.20 -9.56 -15.95
N TRP A 170 10.16 -8.68 -16.22
CA TRP A 170 11.13 -8.21 -15.24
C TRP A 170 10.45 -7.49 -14.07
N GLY A 171 9.49 -6.60 -14.36
CA GLY A 171 8.72 -5.89 -13.32
C GLY A 171 7.91 -6.83 -12.44
N HIS A 172 7.25 -7.82 -13.05
CA HIS A 172 6.49 -8.86 -12.31
C HIS A 172 7.43 -9.74 -11.47
N ALA A 173 8.58 -10.14 -12.01
CA ALA A 173 9.58 -10.90 -11.25
C ALA A 173 10.05 -10.12 -10.02
N LYS A 174 10.33 -8.81 -10.18
CA LYS A 174 10.70 -7.94 -9.05
C LYS A 174 9.62 -7.90 -7.98
N ALA A 175 8.35 -7.78 -8.36
CA ALA A 175 7.25 -7.77 -7.40
C ALA A 175 7.05 -9.12 -6.67
N ILE A 176 7.56 -10.22 -7.22
CA ILE A 176 7.50 -11.54 -6.57
C ILE A 176 8.71 -11.76 -5.66
N GLU A 177 9.89 -11.20 -6.02
CA GLU A 177 11.14 -11.35 -5.26
C GLU A 177 11.15 -10.56 -3.95
N GLU A 178 10.41 -9.42 -3.88
CA GLU A 178 10.34 -8.53 -2.71
C GLU A 178 9.23 -8.92 -1.73
#